data_6d3f334e9d7d8c78b00715907046138c
#
_entry.id   6d3f334e9d7d8c78b00715907046138c
#
_cell.length_a   1.000
_cell.length_b   1.000
_cell.length_c   1.000
_cell.angle_alpha   90.00
_cell.angle_beta   90.00
_cell.angle_gamma   90.00
#
_symmetry.space_group_name_H-M   'P 1'
#
loop_
_entity.id
_entity.type
_entity.pdbx_description
1 polymer ?
#
loop_
_entity_poly.entity_id
_entity_poly.type
_entity_poly.pdbx_seq_one_letter_code
_entity_poly.pdbx_strand_id
1 'polypeptide(L)'
;IKNSIHWPDGLTSPDCKRFFDCDARTEFVPLYAQPSPDLNNVDGVPPISAESLSEMWEPDDIDERLGPLVRRYERWVRENRNISETEKDTDARNEMKSLVDLQEVSLVRMREGIEVLKNDIDARLAFCFANKVIAQQFSWNERRKDPSTKKVFNWYPYQIAFFLINVEPICNKGSKERETLDLLWVPTGGGKTETYMALMAFTMAYRRRHAIRTKNGDGRGTAIITRYTLRLLTVQ
;
A
#
# COMPACT_ATOMS: atom_id res chain seq x y z
N ILE A 1 29.69 -8.95 12.95
CA ILE A 1 30.32 -10.14 12.34
C ILE A 1 31.16 -9.63 11.19
N LYS A 2 32.51 -9.61 11.36
CA LYS A 2 33.45 -9.27 10.29
C LYS A 2 33.57 -10.49 9.38
N ASN A 3 32.77 -10.55 8.32
CA ASN A 3 33.05 -11.48 7.24
C ASN A 3 33.95 -10.77 6.23
N SER A 4 35.26 -11.02 6.32
CA SER A 4 36.19 -10.63 5.27
C SER A 4 35.88 -11.47 4.03
N ILE A 5 35.47 -10.82 2.94
CA ILE A 5 35.38 -11.49 1.66
C ILE A 5 36.83 -11.70 1.18
N HIS A 6 37.30 -12.96 1.20
CA HIS A 6 38.53 -13.31 0.49
C HIS A 6 38.25 -13.29 -1.01
N TRP A 7 38.94 -12.42 -1.71
CA TRP A 7 39.00 -12.50 -3.16
C TRP A 7 39.75 -13.78 -3.55
N PRO A 8 39.32 -14.45 -4.65
CA PRO A 8 40.06 -15.60 -5.16
C PRO A 8 41.51 -15.22 -5.42
N ASP A 9 42.44 -16.05 -4.98
CA ASP A 9 43.89 -15.81 -5.05
C ASP A 9 44.40 -15.47 -6.47
N GLY A 10 43.63 -15.78 -7.51
CA GLY A 10 43.95 -15.45 -8.91
C GLY A 10 43.92 -13.96 -9.27
N LEU A 11 43.32 -13.11 -8.44
CA LEU A 11 43.26 -11.63 -8.65
C LEU A 11 44.44 -10.89 -7.97
N THR A 12 45.23 -11.59 -7.18
CA THR A 12 46.46 -11.05 -6.53
C THR A 12 47.74 -11.45 -7.28
N SER A 13 47.63 -11.99 -8.50
CA SER A 13 48.79 -12.32 -9.32
C SER A 13 49.67 -11.10 -9.58
N PRO A 14 51.01 -11.23 -9.49
CA PRO A 14 51.95 -10.15 -9.84
C PRO A 14 51.71 -9.53 -11.21
N ASP A 15 51.13 -10.26 -12.15
CA ASP A 15 50.81 -9.81 -13.50
C ASP A 15 49.60 -8.84 -13.51
N CYS A 16 48.68 -8.91 -12.58
CA CYS A 16 47.62 -7.93 -12.46
C CYS A 16 48.12 -6.57 -11.95
N LYS A 17 49.20 -6.53 -11.18
CA LYS A 17 49.83 -5.29 -10.72
C LYS A 17 50.45 -4.45 -11.85
N ARG A 18 50.70 -5.04 -12.99
CA ARG A 18 51.28 -4.32 -14.15
C ARG A 18 50.27 -3.47 -14.91
N PHE A 19 48.98 -3.71 -14.73
CA PHE A 19 47.91 -3.05 -15.48
C PHE A 19 47.14 -2.02 -14.70
N PHE A 20 47.30 -1.98 -13.39
CA PHE A 20 46.59 -1.05 -12.52
C PHE A 20 47.52 -0.40 -11.51
N ASP A 21 47.89 0.85 -11.77
CA ASP A 21 48.65 1.68 -10.83
C ASP A 21 47.94 1.99 -9.52
N CYS A 22 46.62 1.71 -9.47
CA CYS A 22 45.81 1.89 -8.29
C CYS A 22 44.96 0.63 -8.03
N ASP A 23 45.22 -0.05 -6.92
CA ASP A 23 44.40 -1.15 -6.41
C ASP A 23 43.29 -0.56 -5.53
N ALA A 24 42.19 -0.13 -6.15
CA ALA A 24 41.02 0.32 -5.41
C ALA A 24 40.09 -0.86 -5.16
N ARG A 25 40.03 -1.32 -3.91
CA ARG A 25 39.15 -2.42 -3.50
C ARG A 25 38.37 -2.05 -2.24
N THR A 26 37.20 -2.64 -2.10
CA THR A 26 36.43 -2.57 -0.89
C THR A 26 36.87 -3.69 0.06
N GLU A 27 37.47 -3.34 1.19
CA GLU A 27 37.81 -4.30 2.24
C GLU A 27 36.61 -4.69 3.12
N PHE A 28 35.51 -3.93 2.97
CA PHE A 28 34.31 -4.09 3.77
C PHE A 28 33.07 -3.99 2.88
N VAL A 29 32.29 -5.06 2.88
CA VAL A 29 30.92 -5.06 2.33
C VAL A 29 29.97 -5.17 3.52
N PRO A 30 29.18 -4.12 3.83
CA PRO A 30 28.22 -4.20 4.90
C PRO A 30 27.13 -5.22 4.54
N LEU A 31 27.00 -6.28 5.33
CA LEU A 31 25.87 -7.20 5.26
C LEU A 31 24.81 -6.74 6.25
N TYR A 32 23.69 -6.31 5.74
CA TYR A 32 22.54 -5.93 6.54
C TYR A 32 21.40 -6.89 6.23
N ALA A 33 20.97 -7.64 7.24
CA ALA A 33 19.79 -8.49 7.13
C ALA A 33 18.55 -7.63 7.43
N GLN A 34 17.83 -7.21 6.39
CA GLN A 34 16.56 -6.55 6.56
C GLN A 34 15.46 -7.61 6.72
N PRO A 35 14.70 -7.61 7.83
CA PRO A 35 13.57 -8.50 7.97
C PRO A 35 12.53 -8.20 6.89
N SER A 36 12.01 -9.25 6.24
CA SER A 36 10.89 -9.09 5.31
C SER A 36 9.62 -8.82 6.09
N PRO A 37 8.80 -7.83 5.69
CA PRO A 37 7.52 -7.60 6.33
C PRO A 37 6.57 -8.79 6.09
N ASP A 38 5.88 -9.23 7.13
CA ASP A 38 4.73 -10.13 6.97
C ASP A 38 3.53 -9.31 6.51
N LEU A 39 3.01 -9.66 5.34
CA LEU A 39 1.88 -8.96 4.71
C LEU A 39 0.52 -9.60 5.05
N ASN A 40 0.52 -10.83 5.57
CA ASN A 40 -0.66 -11.68 5.52
C ASN A 40 -1.67 -11.46 6.64
N ASN A 41 -1.22 -11.30 7.88
CA ASN A 41 -2.14 -11.31 9.01
C ASN A 41 -1.83 -10.20 10.01
N VAL A 42 -2.89 -9.54 10.43
CA VAL A 42 -2.86 -8.62 11.57
C VAL A 42 -3.76 -9.20 12.64
N ASP A 43 -3.21 -9.50 13.81
CA ASP A 43 -3.94 -10.08 14.92
C ASP A 43 -5.17 -9.23 15.30
N GLY A 44 -6.32 -9.90 15.38
CA GLY A 44 -7.58 -9.26 15.71
C GLY A 44 -8.27 -8.53 14.54
N VAL A 45 -7.76 -8.66 13.31
CA VAL A 45 -8.42 -8.19 12.09
C VAL A 45 -8.91 -9.41 11.30
N PRO A 46 -10.22 -9.55 11.05
CA PRO A 46 -10.73 -10.65 10.24
C PRO A 46 -10.25 -10.51 8.78
N PRO A 47 -10.21 -11.60 8.00
CA PRO A 47 -9.92 -11.54 6.57
C PRO A 47 -10.85 -10.57 5.85
N ILE A 48 -10.30 -9.70 5.03
CA ILE A 48 -11.03 -8.67 4.30
C ILE A 48 -11.15 -9.11 2.84
N SER A 49 -12.27 -9.73 2.46
CA SER A 49 -12.47 -10.16 1.07
C SER A 49 -13.04 -9.04 0.20
N ALA A 50 -12.61 -9.00 -1.06
CA ALA A 50 -13.14 -8.03 -2.02
C ALA A 50 -14.63 -8.25 -2.29
N GLU A 51 -15.11 -9.50 -2.26
CA GLU A 51 -16.53 -9.83 -2.37
C GLU A 51 -17.33 -9.19 -1.23
N SER A 52 -16.87 -9.35 0.01
CA SER A 52 -17.51 -8.72 1.17
C SER A 52 -17.53 -7.20 1.05
N LEU A 53 -16.41 -6.57 0.68
CA LEU A 53 -16.34 -5.12 0.51
C LEU A 53 -17.17 -4.62 -0.70
N SER A 54 -17.47 -5.47 -1.67
CA SER A 54 -18.32 -5.10 -2.81
C SER A 54 -19.81 -4.96 -2.45
N GLU A 55 -20.20 -5.35 -1.25
CA GLU A 55 -21.60 -5.39 -0.79
C GLU A 55 -21.85 -4.47 0.42
N MET A 56 -21.01 -3.45 0.61
CA MET A 56 -21.19 -2.45 1.66
C MET A 56 -22.11 -1.32 1.19
N TRP A 57 -23.40 -1.61 1.15
CA TRP A 57 -24.39 -0.67 0.63
C TRP A 57 -24.77 0.42 1.62
N GLU A 58 -24.77 0.09 2.92
CA GLU A 58 -25.17 0.99 3.99
C GLU A 58 -23.95 1.58 4.73
N PRO A 59 -24.10 2.77 5.36
CA PRO A 59 -23.01 3.38 6.15
C PRO A 59 -22.45 2.49 7.26
N ASP A 60 -23.32 1.71 7.92
CA ASP A 60 -22.94 0.85 9.03
C ASP A 60 -22.05 -0.33 8.59
N ASP A 61 -22.22 -0.80 7.35
CA ASP A 61 -21.35 -1.84 6.75
C ASP A 61 -19.88 -1.42 6.75
N ILE A 62 -19.62 -0.11 6.59
CA ILE A 62 -18.26 0.46 6.55
C ILE A 62 -17.57 0.27 7.90
N ASP A 63 -18.25 0.63 8.99
CA ASP A 63 -17.71 0.47 10.34
C ASP A 63 -17.55 -1.00 10.75
N GLU A 64 -18.47 -1.86 10.32
CA GLU A 64 -18.43 -3.28 10.60
C GLU A 64 -17.20 -3.93 9.94
N ARG A 65 -16.96 -3.66 8.65
CA ARG A 65 -15.96 -4.38 7.85
C ARG A 65 -14.58 -3.73 7.81
N LEU A 66 -14.51 -2.40 7.85
CA LEU A 66 -13.23 -1.66 7.82
C LEU A 66 -12.78 -1.16 9.19
N GLY A 67 -13.73 -0.94 10.11
CA GLY A 67 -13.46 -0.47 11.46
C GLY A 67 -12.46 -1.32 12.25
N PRO A 68 -12.52 -2.67 12.22
CA PRO A 68 -11.55 -3.52 12.91
C PRO A 68 -10.10 -3.23 12.51
N LEU A 69 -9.82 -3.00 11.22
CA LEU A 69 -8.48 -2.66 10.73
C LEU A 69 -7.99 -1.34 11.32
N VAL A 70 -8.82 -0.30 11.24
CA VAL A 70 -8.44 1.05 11.71
C VAL A 70 -8.26 1.08 13.23
N ARG A 71 -9.14 0.41 13.98
CA ARG A 71 -8.99 0.28 15.44
C ARG A 71 -7.75 -0.50 15.84
N ARG A 72 -7.37 -1.53 15.07
CA ARG A 72 -6.13 -2.28 15.33
C ARG A 72 -4.89 -1.44 15.03
N TYR A 73 -4.92 -0.68 13.93
CA TYR A 73 -3.85 0.25 13.59
C TYR A 73 -3.71 1.36 14.64
N GLU A 74 -4.80 1.95 15.10
CA GLU A 74 -4.79 2.93 16.20
C GLU A 74 -4.15 2.38 17.47
N ARG A 75 -4.49 1.15 17.84
CA ARG A 75 -3.88 0.48 19.00
C ARG A 75 -2.37 0.34 18.82
N TRP A 76 -1.93 -0.09 17.64
CA TRP A 76 -0.52 -0.24 17.31
C TRP A 76 0.23 1.10 17.36
N VAL A 77 -0.35 2.17 16.85
CA VAL A 77 0.23 3.53 16.95
C VAL A 77 0.40 3.94 18.41
N ARG A 78 -0.60 3.69 19.24
CA ARG A 78 -0.56 3.97 20.68
C ARG A 78 0.51 3.14 21.40
N GLU A 79 0.66 1.87 21.06
CA GLU A 79 1.71 1.00 21.57
C GLU A 79 3.10 1.56 21.20
N ASN A 80 3.30 1.97 19.95
CA ASN A 80 4.56 2.58 19.50
C ASN A 80 4.83 3.92 20.19
N ARG A 81 3.82 4.74 20.45
CA ARG A 81 3.95 5.99 21.22
C ARG A 81 4.49 5.71 22.62
N ASN A 82 3.91 4.74 23.32
CA ASN A 82 4.39 4.35 24.65
C ASN A 82 5.84 3.82 24.62
N ILE A 83 6.18 3.01 23.62
CA ILE A 83 7.55 2.51 23.45
C ILE A 83 8.52 3.68 23.24
N SER A 84 8.17 4.64 22.37
CA SER A 84 9.01 5.81 22.10
C SER A 84 9.25 6.69 23.33
N GLU A 85 8.30 6.75 24.25
CA GLU A 85 8.42 7.51 25.50
C GLU A 85 9.35 6.84 26.51
N THR A 86 9.44 5.52 26.48
CA THR A 86 10.28 4.73 27.39
C THR A 86 11.70 4.49 26.88
N GLU A 87 12.01 4.85 25.63
CA GLU A 87 13.35 4.72 25.06
C GLU A 87 14.35 5.61 25.80
N LYS A 88 15.49 5.04 26.16
CA LYS A 88 16.52 5.72 26.97
C LYS A 88 17.48 6.55 26.12
N ASP A 89 17.81 6.06 24.94
CA ASP A 89 18.64 6.77 23.99
C ASP A 89 17.85 7.95 23.42
N THR A 90 18.43 9.16 23.54
CA THR A 90 17.74 10.40 23.15
C THR A 90 17.53 10.50 21.64
N ASP A 91 18.53 10.07 20.84
CA ASP A 91 18.47 10.16 19.39
C ASP A 91 17.50 9.13 18.85
N ALA A 92 17.55 7.89 19.35
CA ALA A 92 16.58 6.84 19.02
C ALA A 92 15.17 7.25 19.41
N ARG A 93 14.97 7.85 20.59
CA ARG A 93 13.66 8.36 21.03
C ARG A 93 13.09 9.42 20.10
N ASN A 94 13.89 10.37 19.69
CA ASN A 94 13.46 11.46 18.80
C ASN A 94 13.06 10.89 17.42
N GLU A 95 13.83 9.96 16.89
CA GLU A 95 13.51 9.30 15.62
C GLU A 95 12.23 8.47 15.74
N MET A 96 12.08 7.68 16.80
CA MET A 96 10.85 6.92 17.05
C MET A 96 9.62 7.82 17.17
N LYS A 97 9.71 8.96 17.86
CA LYS A 97 8.60 9.92 17.95
C LYS A 97 8.23 10.47 16.58
N SER A 98 9.22 10.84 15.76
CA SER A 98 8.98 11.31 14.39
C SER A 98 8.24 10.26 13.54
N LEU A 99 8.63 8.98 13.66
CA LEU A 99 7.95 7.89 12.96
C LEU A 99 6.52 7.70 13.46
N VAL A 100 6.28 7.79 14.77
CA VAL A 100 4.93 7.68 15.34
C VAL A 100 4.04 8.85 14.89
N ASP A 101 4.58 10.06 14.79
CA ASP A 101 3.82 11.21 14.27
C ASP A 101 3.35 10.96 12.82
N LEU A 102 4.18 10.34 11.96
CA LEU A 102 3.78 9.94 10.61
C LEU A 102 2.72 8.82 10.61
N GLN A 103 2.80 7.89 11.58
CA GLN A 103 1.78 6.87 11.75
C GLN A 103 0.44 7.47 12.17
N GLU A 104 0.44 8.47 13.03
CA GLU A 104 -0.77 9.21 13.42
C GLU A 104 -1.40 9.96 12.24
N VAL A 105 -0.59 10.60 11.39
CA VAL A 105 -1.09 11.22 10.15
C VAL A 105 -1.80 10.16 9.27
N SER A 106 -1.19 9.00 9.10
CA SER A 106 -1.81 7.91 8.33
C SER A 106 -3.13 7.43 8.97
N LEU A 107 -3.19 7.35 10.30
CA LEU A 107 -4.42 6.99 11.03
C LEU A 107 -5.54 8.01 10.79
N VAL A 108 -5.22 9.31 10.87
CA VAL A 108 -6.18 10.39 10.60
C VAL A 108 -6.74 10.26 9.18
N ARG A 109 -5.86 10.12 8.18
CA ARG A 109 -6.26 9.97 6.77
C ARG A 109 -7.12 8.73 6.53
N MET A 110 -6.83 7.60 7.19
CA MET A 110 -7.68 6.41 7.08
C MET A 110 -9.08 6.66 7.66
N ARG A 111 -9.20 7.38 8.79
CA ARG A 111 -10.48 7.75 9.38
C ARG A 111 -11.27 8.70 8.47
N GLU A 112 -10.62 9.69 7.91
CA GLU A 112 -11.23 10.59 6.93
C GLU A 112 -11.75 9.82 5.71
N GLY A 113 -11.00 8.84 5.23
CA GLY A 113 -11.45 7.94 4.15
C GLY A 113 -12.72 7.16 4.55
N ILE A 114 -12.78 6.62 5.76
CA ILE A 114 -13.98 5.96 6.29
C ILE A 114 -15.16 6.94 6.36
N GLU A 115 -14.96 8.14 6.89
CA GLU A 115 -16.04 9.14 7.00
C GLU A 115 -16.56 9.56 5.61
N VAL A 116 -15.70 9.68 4.60
CA VAL A 116 -16.14 9.92 3.23
C VAL A 116 -16.99 8.77 2.71
N LEU A 117 -16.57 7.51 2.91
CA LEU A 117 -17.35 6.34 2.49
C LEU A 117 -18.71 6.24 3.20
N LYS A 118 -18.81 6.68 4.46
CA LYS A 118 -20.07 6.71 5.21
C LYS A 118 -21.02 7.81 4.73
N ASN A 119 -20.48 8.99 4.45
CA ASN A 119 -21.29 10.20 4.22
C ASN A 119 -21.55 10.49 2.74
N ASP A 120 -20.69 10.03 1.82
CA ASP A 120 -20.89 10.21 0.37
C ASP A 120 -21.29 8.89 -0.29
N ILE A 121 -22.55 8.80 -0.71
CA ILE A 121 -23.10 7.62 -1.39
C ILE A 121 -22.37 7.32 -2.71
N ASP A 122 -21.89 8.33 -3.44
CA ASP A 122 -21.15 8.09 -4.68
C ASP A 122 -19.78 7.48 -4.40
N ALA A 123 -19.10 7.92 -3.33
CA ALA A 123 -17.85 7.33 -2.88
C ALA A 123 -18.06 5.88 -2.40
N ARG A 124 -19.10 5.64 -1.57
CA ARG A 124 -19.40 4.28 -1.09
C ARG A 124 -19.69 3.33 -2.24
N LEU A 125 -20.56 3.69 -3.16
CA LEU A 125 -20.89 2.84 -4.31
C LEU A 125 -19.73 2.68 -5.29
N ALA A 126 -18.87 3.69 -5.45
CA ALA A 126 -17.63 3.56 -6.22
C ALA A 126 -16.64 2.61 -5.56
N PHE A 127 -16.57 2.60 -4.23
CA PHE A 127 -15.75 1.65 -3.46
C PHE A 127 -16.26 0.21 -3.63
N CYS A 128 -17.57 0.00 -3.50
CA CYS A 128 -18.19 -1.30 -3.77
C CYS A 128 -17.90 -1.78 -5.20
N PHE A 129 -18.05 -0.89 -6.20
CA PHE A 129 -17.74 -1.20 -7.58
C PHE A 129 -16.28 -1.60 -7.79
N ALA A 130 -15.32 -0.85 -7.21
CA ALA A 130 -13.90 -1.17 -7.30
C ALA A 130 -13.58 -2.56 -6.73
N ASN A 131 -14.14 -2.89 -5.57
CA ASN A 131 -13.99 -4.21 -4.97
C ASN A 131 -14.63 -5.32 -5.83
N LYS A 132 -15.79 -5.05 -6.43
CA LYS A 132 -16.43 -5.99 -7.35
C LYS A 132 -15.58 -6.28 -8.58
N VAL A 133 -14.93 -5.26 -9.14
CA VAL A 133 -14.00 -5.41 -10.28
C VAL A 133 -12.83 -6.30 -9.92
N ILE A 134 -12.19 -6.07 -8.76
CA ILE A 134 -11.05 -6.89 -8.31
C ILE A 134 -11.48 -8.34 -8.05
N ALA A 135 -12.58 -8.54 -7.34
CA ALA A 135 -13.13 -9.88 -7.08
C ALA A 135 -13.42 -10.64 -8.39
N GLN A 136 -14.03 -9.97 -9.36
CA GLN A 136 -14.37 -10.56 -10.64
C GLN A 136 -13.13 -10.90 -11.47
N GLN A 137 -12.15 -10.00 -11.52
CA GLN A 137 -10.88 -10.24 -12.22
C GLN A 137 -10.13 -11.42 -11.63
N PHE A 138 -10.03 -11.48 -10.30
CA PHE A 138 -9.41 -12.60 -9.59
C PHE A 138 -10.13 -13.92 -9.89
N SER A 139 -11.46 -13.93 -9.79
CA SER A 139 -12.27 -15.11 -10.09
C SER A 139 -12.04 -15.62 -11.52
N TRP A 140 -11.98 -14.73 -12.53
CA TRP A 140 -11.68 -15.12 -13.89
C TRP A 140 -10.28 -15.72 -14.04
N ASN A 141 -9.28 -15.16 -13.40
CA ASN A 141 -7.91 -15.66 -13.45
C ASN A 141 -7.76 -17.03 -12.78
N GLU A 142 -8.39 -17.22 -11.63
CA GLU A 142 -8.35 -18.53 -10.93
C GLU A 142 -9.15 -19.59 -11.67
N ARG A 143 -10.32 -19.27 -12.23
CA ARG A 143 -11.11 -20.22 -13.03
C ARG A 143 -10.45 -20.62 -14.35
N ARG A 144 -9.56 -19.82 -14.90
CA ARG A 144 -8.73 -20.24 -16.05
C ARG A 144 -7.75 -21.33 -15.67
N LYS A 145 -7.24 -21.34 -14.43
CA LYS A 145 -6.34 -22.36 -13.89
C LYS A 145 -7.08 -23.59 -13.42
N ASP A 146 -8.18 -23.40 -12.70
CA ASP A 146 -9.05 -24.42 -12.16
C ASP A 146 -10.52 -23.97 -12.22
N PRO A 147 -11.33 -24.50 -13.18
CA PRO A 147 -12.73 -24.12 -13.34
C PRO A 147 -13.61 -24.39 -12.11
N SER A 148 -13.19 -25.32 -11.23
CA SER A 148 -13.93 -25.72 -10.03
C SER A 148 -13.59 -24.86 -8.80
N THR A 149 -12.63 -23.93 -8.92
CA THR A 149 -12.12 -23.13 -7.81
C THR A 149 -13.21 -22.27 -7.16
N LYS A 150 -13.19 -22.21 -5.84
CA LYS A 150 -14.02 -21.31 -5.01
C LYS A 150 -13.17 -20.28 -4.27
N LYS A 151 -11.93 -20.08 -4.70
CA LYS A 151 -11.05 -19.10 -4.07
C LYS A 151 -11.62 -17.69 -4.21
N VAL A 152 -11.51 -16.92 -3.14
CA VAL A 152 -11.90 -15.52 -3.07
C VAL A 152 -10.66 -14.64 -2.93
N PHE A 153 -10.73 -13.41 -3.41
CA PHE A 153 -9.65 -12.45 -3.25
C PHE A 153 -9.74 -11.81 -1.85
N ASN A 154 -8.68 -11.98 -1.07
CA ASN A 154 -8.53 -11.31 0.21
C ASN A 154 -7.48 -10.21 0.11
N TRP A 155 -7.85 -9.03 0.59
CA TRP A 155 -6.95 -7.90 0.69
C TRP A 155 -5.92 -8.11 1.81
N TYR A 156 -4.68 -7.74 1.55
CA TYR A 156 -3.74 -7.49 2.62
C TYR A 156 -4.14 -6.21 3.38
N PRO A 157 -3.95 -6.16 4.70
CA PRO A 157 -4.28 -4.99 5.52
C PRO A 157 -3.70 -3.69 4.99
N TYR A 158 -2.45 -3.70 4.54
CA TYR A 158 -1.79 -2.52 3.99
C TYR A 158 -2.44 -2.00 2.69
N GLN A 159 -3.01 -2.87 1.87
CA GLN A 159 -3.69 -2.49 0.63
C GLN A 159 -4.94 -1.67 0.93
N ILE A 160 -5.72 -2.12 1.92
CA ILE A 160 -6.91 -1.39 2.38
C ILE A 160 -6.51 -0.09 3.08
N ALA A 161 -5.48 -0.09 3.92
CA ALA A 161 -4.97 1.12 4.54
C ALA A 161 -4.56 2.16 3.48
N PHE A 162 -3.80 1.74 2.46
CA PHE A 162 -3.41 2.59 1.34
C PHE A 162 -4.61 3.06 0.52
N PHE A 163 -5.62 2.23 0.34
CA PHE A 163 -6.86 2.64 -0.30
C PHE A 163 -7.54 3.75 0.50
N LEU A 164 -7.73 3.54 1.79
CA LEU A 164 -8.45 4.47 2.67
C LEU A 164 -7.80 5.85 2.74
N ILE A 165 -6.47 5.94 2.83
CA ILE A 165 -5.77 7.25 2.86
C ILE A 165 -5.94 8.05 1.56
N ASN A 166 -6.31 7.39 0.47
CA ASN A 166 -6.51 8.02 -0.83
C ASN A 166 -7.98 8.36 -1.14
N VAL A 167 -8.95 7.88 -0.35
CA VAL A 167 -10.38 8.12 -0.61
C VAL A 167 -10.71 9.61 -0.50
N GLU A 168 -10.35 10.25 0.61
CA GLU A 168 -10.67 11.65 0.86
C GLU A 168 -10.06 12.56 -0.22
N PRO A 169 -8.75 12.53 -0.52
CA PRO A 169 -8.16 13.43 -1.51
C PRO A 169 -8.67 13.17 -2.95
N ILE A 170 -9.16 11.97 -3.27
CA ILE A 170 -9.81 11.71 -4.56
C ILE A 170 -11.19 12.36 -4.61
N CYS A 171 -11.96 12.30 -3.54
CA CYS A 171 -13.33 12.80 -3.48
C CYS A 171 -13.41 14.30 -3.25
N ASN A 172 -12.52 14.87 -2.44
CA ASN A 172 -12.50 16.28 -2.06
C ASN A 172 -11.45 17.06 -2.87
N LYS A 173 -11.89 17.90 -3.79
CA LYS A 173 -10.98 18.74 -4.60
C LYS A 173 -10.22 19.79 -3.79
N GLY A 174 -10.73 20.16 -2.60
CA GLY A 174 -10.11 21.12 -1.70
C GLY A 174 -9.18 20.49 -0.66
N SER A 175 -8.99 19.17 -0.70
CA SER A 175 -8.12 18.46 0.22
C SER A 175 -6.66 18.92 0.09
N LYS A 176 -6.01 19.16 1.22
CA LYS A 176 -4.57 19.46 1.29
C LYS A 176 -3.73 18.22 0.94
N GLU A 177 -4.26 17.04 1.21
CA GLU A 177 -3.61 15.76 0.92
C GLU A 177 -3.42 15.48 -0.57
N ARG A 178 -4.07 16.27 -1.44
CA ARG A 178 -3.85 16.21 -2.90
C ARG A 178 -2.45 16.64 -3.33
N GLU A 179 -1.73 17.36 -2.50
CA GLU A 179 -0.34 17.76 -2.73
C GLU A 179 0.65 16.74 -2.14
N THR A 180 0.15 15.73 -1.43
CA THR A 180 0.96 14.67 -0.82
C THR A 180 1.25 13.56 -1.84
N LEU A 181 2.52 13.17 -1.95
CA LEU A 181 2.94 12.00 -2.72
C LEU A 181 2.98 10.76 -1.81
N ASP A 182 2.05 9.86 -1.99
CA ASP A 182 2.02 8.59 -1.25
C ASP A 182 2.90 7.54 -1.92
N LEU A 183 3.86 6.99 -1.19
CA LEU A 183 4.74 5.92 -1.63
C LEU A 183 4.30 4.57 -1.05
N LEU A 184 3.86 3.67 -1.93
CA LEU A 184 3.58 2.28 -1.55
C LEU A 184 4.83 1.42 -1.74
N TRP A 185 5.56 1.19 -0.67
CA TRP A 185 6.79 0.41 -0.67
C TRP A 185 6.60 -0.95 -0.02
N VAL A 186 6.41 -1.97 -0.84
CA VAL A 186 6.29 -3.38 -0.45
C VAL A 186 7.10 -4.25 -1.41
N PRO A 187 7.52 -5.46 -1.01
CA PRO A 187 8.28 -6.37 -1.86
C PRO A 187 7.58 -6.66 -3.21
N THR A 188 8.36 -7.09 -4.18
CA THR A 188 7.84 -7.57 -5.47
C THR A 188 6.93 -8.78 -5.22
N GLY A 189 5.78 -8.83 -5.89
CA GLY A 189 4.76 -9.88 -5.65
C GLY A 189 3.83 -9.60 -4.46
N GLY A 190 4.00 -8.49 -3.75
CA GLY A 190 3.17 -8.12 -2.60
C GLY A 190 1.76 -7.61 -2.94
N GLY A 191 1.31 -7.59 -4.21
CA GLY A 191 -0.05 -7.17 -4.57
C GLY A 191 -0.24 -5.66 -4.79
N LYS A 192 0.82 -4.91 -5.10
CA LYS A 192 0.72 -3.47 -5.40
C LYS A 192 -0.20 -3.17 -6.58
N THR A 193 -0.17 -4.02 -7.59
CA THR A 193 -0.94 -3.83 -8.84
C THR A 193 -2.43 -3.85 -8.57
N GLU A 194 -2.91 -4.77 -7.75
CA GLU A 194 -4.31 -4.88 -7.37
C GLU A 194 -4.79 -3.62 -6.63
N THR A 195 -3.94 -3.07 -5.75
CA THR A 195 -4.23 -1.83 -5.03
C THR A 195 -4.41 -0.65 -5.99
N TYR A 196 -3.49 -0.49 -6.95
CA TYR A 196 -3.60 0.58 -7.95
C TYR A 196 -4.81 0.40 -8.86
N MET A 197 -5.09 -0.82 -9.30
CA MET A 197 -6.26 -1.12 -10.13
C MET A 197 -7.57 -0.80 -9.40
N ALA A 198 -7.66 -1.10 -8.11
CA ALA A 198 -8.82 -0.76 -7.31
C ALA A 198 -9.01 0.76 -7.18
N LEU A 199 -7.94 1.51 -6.92
CA LEU A 199 -7.99 2.98 -6.89
C LEU A 199 -8.38 3.58 -8.25
N MET A 200 -7.90 3.01 -9.35
CA MET A 200 -8.29 3.42 -10.70
C MET A 200 -9.80 3.19 -10.93
N ALA A 201 -10.30 2.00 -10.60
CA ALA A 201 -11.71 1.66 -10.73
C ALA A 201 -12.58 2.59 -9.86
N PHE A 202 -12.18 2.82 -8.62
CA PHE A 202 -12.84 3.76 -7.71
C PHE A 202 -12.89 5.17 -8.28
N THR A 203 -11.75 5.71 -8.69
CA THR A 203 -11.65 7.09 -9.22
C THR A 203 -12.55 7.29 -10.45
N MET A 204 -12.54 6.33 -11.39
CA MET A 204 -13.36 6.40 -12.58
C MET A 204 -14.86 6.31 -12.25
N ALA A 205 -15.25 5.40 -11.37
CA ALA A 205 -16.64 5.23 -10.95
C ALA A 205 -17.14 6.44 -10.18
N TYR A 206 -16.38 6.93 -9.21
CA TYR A 206 -16.71 8.10 -8.41
C TYR A 206 -16.93 9.33 -9.29
N ARG A 207 -15.98 9.67 -10.16
CA ARG A 207 -16.08 10.85 -11.04
C ARG A 207 -17.34 10.84 -11.88
N ARG A 208 -17.70 9.70 -12.47
CA ARG A 208 -18.91 9.59 -13.31
C ARG A 208 -20.18 9.70 -12.50
N ARG A 209 -20.27 8.96 -11.39
CA ARG A 209 -21.43 9.00 -10.52
C ARG A 209 -21.67 10.38 -9.94
N HIS A 210 -20.64 10.98 -9.37
CA HIS A 210 -20.69 12.30 -8.77
C HIS A 210 -21.07 13.38 -9.78
N ALA A 211 -20.48 13.37 -10.98
CA ALA A 211 -20.79 14.34 -12.03
C ALA A 211 -22.26 14.25 -12.48
N ILE A 212 -22.78 13.03 -12.67
CA ILE A 212 -24.18 12.80 -13.05
C ILE A 212 -25.13 13.26 -11.93
N ARG A 213 -24.87 12.88 -10.69
CA ARG A 213 -25.71 13.22 -9.53
C ARG A 213 -25.75 14.74 -9.29
N THR A 214 -24.60 15.40 -9.39
CA THR A 214 -24.49 16.86 -9.17
C THR A 214 -24.83 17.68 -10.42
N LYS A 215 -25.17 17.04 -11.54
CA LYS A 215 -25.40 17.67 -12.83
C LYS A 215 -24.25 18.57 -13.31
N ASN A 216 -23.03 18.21 -12.91
CA ASN A 216 -21.80 18.91 -13.26
C ASN A 216 -21.02 18.14 -14.32
N GLY A 217 -21.59 18.09 -15.55
CA GLY A 217 -21.03 17.32 -16.64
C GLY A 217 -21.28 15.81 -16.54
N ASP A 218 -20.50 15.02 -17.24
CA ASP A 218 -20.61 13.55 -17.29
C ASP A 218 -19.39 12.79 -16.70
N GLY A 219 -18.46 13.53 -16.12
CA GLY A 219 -17.23 12.95 -15.52
C GLY A 219 -16.23 12.40 -16.54
N ARG A 220 -16.38 12.70 -17.83
CA ARG A 220 -15.44 12.28 -18.89
C ARG A 220 -14.08 12.97 -18.76
N GLY A 221 -13.14 12.50 -19.56
CA GLY A 221 -11.76 12.98 -19.61
C GLY A 221 -10.79 12.09 -18.87
N THR A 222 -9.50 12.43 -18.94
CA THR A 222 -8.42 11.68 -18.29
C THR A 222 -8.61 11.71 -16.77
N ALA A 223 -8.75 10.53 -16.16
CA ALA A 223 -8.90 10.38 -14.72
C ALA A 223 -7.59 9.96 -14.06
N ILE A 224 -6.78 9.15 -14.77
CA ILE A 224 -5.57 8.50 -14.24
C ILE A 224 -4.50 8.56 -15.30
N ILE A 225 -3.27 8.82 -14.87
CA ILE A 225 -2.06 8.68 -15.69
C ILE A 225 -1.15 7.69 -14.98
N THR A 226 -0.84 6.58 -15.66
CA THR A 226 0.10 5.58 -15.17
C THR A 226 1.41 5.68 -15.93
N ARG A 227 2.53 5.57 -15.22
CA ARG A 227 3.86 5.58 -15.81
C ARG A 227 4.63 4.33 -15.39
N TYR A 228 5.00 3.53 -16.35
CA TYR A 228 5.85 2.35 -16.17
C TYR A 228 7.20 2.53 -16.87
N THR A 229 8.22 1.85 -16.37
CA THR A 229 9.48 1.75 -17.10
C THR A 229 9.29 0.85 -18.33
N LEU A 230 10.05 1.10 -19.40
CA LEU A 230 9.97 0.32 -20.63
C LEU A 230 10.15 -1.19 -20.37
N ARG A 231 11.06 -1.56 -19.47
CA ARG A 231 11.29 -2.95 -19.09
C ARG A 231 10.05 -3.65 -18.52
N LEU A 232 9.25 -2.95 -17.72
CA LEU A 232 8.01 -3.52 -17.15
C LEU A 232 6.92 -3.68 -18.22
N LEU A 233 6.92 -2.83 -19.25
CA LEU A 233 5.96 -2.92 -20.36
C LEU A 233 6.29 -4.04 -21.34
N THR A 234 7.56 -4.43 -21.46
CA THR A 234 8.01 -5.43 -22.44
C THR A 234 8.11 -6.86 -21.90
N VAL A 235 8.08 -7.05 -20.57
CA VAL A 235 8.26 -8.35 -19.91
C VAL A 235 6.98 -8.86 -19.26
N GLN A 236 5.94 -8.05 -19.19
CA GLN A 236 4.59 -8.43 -18.78
C GLN A 236 3.70 -8.60 -20.00
#